data_a6967211f7525918278b8cbf050ae66e
#
_entry.id   a6967211f7525918278b8cbf050ae66e
#
_cell.length_a   1.000
_cell.length_b   1.000
_cell.length_c   1.000
_cell.angle_alpha   90.00
_cell.angle_beta   90.00
_cell.angle_gamma   90.00
#
_symmetry.space_group_name_H-M   'P 1'
#
loop_
_entity.id
_entity.type
_entity.pdbx_description
1 polymer ?
#
loop_
_entity_poly.entity_id
_entity_poly.type
_entity_poly.pdbx_seq_one_letter_code
_entity_poly.pdbx_strand_id
1 'polypeptide(L)'
;YKYVVPQIGAYKQVSSCAPRFSFTALDRATTPPSLVSGEYIDADPKGRLYRWALDPATGRLAGGDLFVPTEAFYSGQKNIQGAVPAYGRWLLSSSAPAGGAGALYRVAAGFSSTHAWSDSPEDLTIDVATGELWGLSEAAGARFVYSKLVSAYK
;
A
#
# COMPACT_ATOMS: atom_id res chain seq x y z
N TYR A 1 15.32 -5.99 -15.91
CA TYR A 1 16.17 -5.35 -14.92
C TYR A 1 15.81 -5.92 -13.55
N LYS A 2 16.74 -6.69 -12.92
CA LYS A 2 16.60 -7.16 -11.55
C LYS A 2 16.99 -5.97 -10.65
N TYR A 3 16.03 -5.22 -10.15
CA TYR A 3 16.32 -4.34 -9.03
C TYR A 3 16.53 -5.22 -7.80
N VAL A 4 17.76 -5.44 -7.45
CA VAL A 4 18.09 -5.91 -6.10
C VAL A 4 17.80 -4.70 -5.21
N VAL A 5 16.62 -4.67 -4.58
CA VAL A 5 16.41 -3.77 -3.45
C VAL A 5 17.51 -4.15 -2.46
N PRO A 6 18.45 -3.25 -2.14
CA PRO A 6 19.43 -3.53 -1.11
C PRO A 6 18.63 -3.96 0.12
N GLN A 7 18.95 -5.10 0.70
CA GLN A 7 18.34 -5.51 1.95
C GLN A 7 18.42 -4.33 2.89
N ILE A 8 17.27 -3.87 3.37
CA ILE A 8 17.15 -2.73 4.27
C ILE A 8 17.81 -3.14 5.60
N GLY A 9 19.14 -3.20 5.61
CA GLY A 9 19.93 -3.58 6.79
C GLY A 9 19.72 -2.62 7.97
N ALA A 10 19.34 -1.40 7.71
CA ALA A 10 19.06 -0.39 8.74
C ALA A 10 17.81 -0.71 9.58
N TYR A 11 16.80 -1.40 9.03
CA TYR A 11 15.61 -1.77 9.81
C TYR A 11 15.82 -2.95 10.75
N LYS A 12 16.89 -3.72 10.61
CA LYS A 12 17.23 -4.80 11.53
C LYS A 12 17.65 -4.34 12.93
N GLN A 13 17.97 -3.08 13.10
CA GLN A 13 18.55 -2.58 14.36
C GLN A 13 17.61 -1.78 15.25
N VAL A 14 16.40 -1.42 14.82
CA VAL A 14 15.62 -0.41 15.56
C VAL A 14 14.46 -1.00 16.38
N SER A 15 14.08 -2.23 16.22
CA SER A 15 13.11 -2.85 17.13
C SER A 15 13.08 -4.38 17.02
N SER A 16 12.67 -5.02 18.11
CA SER A 16 12.27 -6.42 18.16
C SER A 16 11.07 -6.75 17.24
N CYS A 17 10.50 -5.76 16.58
CA CYS A 17 9.39 -5.84 15.65
C CYS A 17 9.84 -5.34 14.27
N ALA A 18 10.46 -6.20 13.48
CA ALA A 18 10.71 -5.90 12.08
C ALA A 18 9.35 -5.71 11.35
N PRO A 19 9.15 -4.61 10.60
CA PRO A 19 7.93 -4.41 9.84
C PRO A 19 7.75 -5.53 8.82
N ARG A 20 6.55 -6.07 8.73
CA ARG A 20 6.16 -7.06 7.72
C ARG A 20 5.54 -6.32 6.55
N PHE A 21 6.33 -5.84 5.63
CA PHE A 21 5.82 -5.19 4.43
C PHE A 21 5.08 -6.19 3.54
N SER A 22 3.86 -5.85 3.14
CA SER A 22 2.98 -6.70 2.35
C SER A 22 2.82 -6.26 0.90
N PHE A 23 3.10 -5.00 0.58
CA PHE A 23 2.90 -4.45 -0.75
C PHE A 23 3.89 -3.33 -1.04
N THR A 24 3.97 -2.93 -2.30
CA THR A 24 4.75 -1.78 -2.77
C THR A 24 4.02 -1.12 -3.93
N ALA A 25 3.77 0.17 -3.85
CA ALA A 25 3.14 0.95 -4.91
C ALA A 25 3.86 2.28 -5.13
N LEU A 26 3.57 2.93 -6.26
CA LEU A 26 4.04 4.28 -6.55
C LEU A 26 2.91 5.29 -6.39
N ASP A 27 3.15 6.31 -5.58
CA ASP A 27 2.33 7.53 -5.60
C ASP A 27 2.87 8.47 -6.68
N ARG A 28 2.17 8.52 -7.80
CA ARG A 28 2.50 9.36 -8.96
C ARG A 28 1.85 10.75 -8.88
N ALA A 29 1.05 11.02 -7.85
CA ALA A 29 0.48 12.34 -7.62
C ALA A 29 1.48 13.30 -6.96
N THR A 30 2.57 12.79 -6.42
CA THR A 30 3.68 13.60 -5.89
C THR A 30 4.74 13.89 -6.97
N THR A 31 5.45 15.00 -6.80
CA THR A 31 6.58 15.37 -7.67
C THR A 31 7.81 15.64 -6.79
N PRO A 32 8.85 14.82 -6.84
CA PRO A 32 8.95 13.54 -7.57
C PRO A 32 7.97 12.48 -7.05
N PRO A 33 7.72 11.40 -7.81
CA PRO A 33 6.92 10.28 -7.34
C PRO A 33 7.48 9.69 -6.04
N SER A 34 6.61 9.14 -5.21
CA SER A 34 6.99 8.51 -3.95
C SER A 34 6.73 7.02 -3.97
N LEU A 35 7.59 6.25 -3.32
CA LEU A 35 7.31 4.85 -3.00
C LEU A 35 6.40 4.78 -1.78
N VAL A 36 5.41 3.91 -1.82
CA VAL A 36 4.54 3.64 -0.68
C VAL A 36 4.56 2.15 -0.36
N SER A 37 4.46 1.82 0.92
CA SER A 37 4.37 0.46 1.42
C SER A 37 3.65 0.44 2.76
N GLY A 38 3.31 -0.74 3.26
CA GLY A 38 2.66 -0.89 4.56
C GLY A 38 2.86 -2.25 5.19
N GLU A 39 2.51 -2.32 6.46
CA GLU A 39 2.66 -3.51 7.28
C GLU A 39 1.43 -4.41 7.17
N TYR A 40 1.67 -5.72 7.01
CA TYR A 40 0.66 -6.74 7.22
C TYR A 40 0.55 -7.07 8.71
N ILE A 41 -0.57 -6.75 9.32
CA ILE A 41 -0.87 -7.05 10.72
C ILE A 41 -2.23 -7.75 10.78
N ASP A 42 -2.27 -8.93 11.33
CA ASP A 42 -3.48 -9.78 11.45
C ASP A 42 -4.16 -9.67 12.84
N ALA A 43 -3.41 -9.31 13.87
CA ALA A 43 -3.88 -9.27 15.25
C ALA A 43 -4.26 -7.86 15.75
N ASP A 44 -3.50 -6.83 15.38
CA ASP A 44 -3.65 -5.45 15.85
C ASP A 44 -3.96 -4.53 14.66
N PRO A 45 -5.01 -3.67 14.71
CA PRO A 45 -5.32 -2.72 13.65
C PRO A 45 -4.33 -1.55 13.54
N LYS A 46 -3.15 -1.65 14.12
CA LYS A 46 -2.11 -0.61 14.11
C LYS A 46 -1.06 -0.80 13.00
N GLY A 47 -1.38 -1.52 11.94
CA GLY A 47 -0.51 -1.59 10.77
C GLY A 47 -0.17 -0.19 10.26
N ARG A 48 1.12 0.07 10.06
CA ARG A 48 1.61 1.36 9.59
C ARG A 48 1.72 1.39 8.08
N LEU A 49 1.43 2.54 7.51
CA LEU A 49 1.70 2.89 6.13
C LEU A 49 2.88 3.86 6.08
N TYR A 50 3.67 3.74 5.04
CA TYR A 50 4.89 4.51 4.87
C TYR A 50 4.98 5.08 3.47
N ARG A 51 5.59 6.26 3.37
CA ARG A 51 5.94 6.90 2.11
C ARG A 51 7.41 7.29 2.13
N TRP A 52 8.10 7.08 1.03
CA TRP A 52 9.48 7.51 0.82
C TRP A 52 9.58 8.34 -0.44
N ALA A 53 10.31 9.43 -0.39
CA ALA A 53 10.66 10.18 -1.58
C ALA A 53 11.57 9.36 -2.49
N LEU A 54 11.40 9.49 -3.79
CA LEU A 54 12.32 8.97 -4.78
C LEU A 54 13.22 10.10 -5.31
N ASP A 55 14.47 9.78 -5.55
CA ASP A 55 15.38 10.66 -6.28
C ASP A 55 14.96 10.67 -7.77
N PRO A 56 14.56 11.81 -8.33
CA PRO A 56 14.06 11.89 -9.69
C PRO A 56 15.11 11.56 -10.75
N ALA A 57 16.40 11.70 -10.44
CA ALA A 57 17.48 11.41 -11.38
C ALA A 57 17.81 9.92 -11.47
N THR A 58 17.65 9.20 -10.36
CA THR A 58 18.07 7.80 -10.26
C THR A 58 16.91 6.82 -10.07
N GLY A 59 15.72 7.29 -9.68
CA GLY A 59 14.58 6.48 -9.29
C GLY A 59 14.80 5.68 -8.00
N ARG A 60 15.87 5.97 -7.24
CA ARG A 60 16.18 5.32 -5.97
C ARG A 60 15.51 6.06 -4.82
N LEU A 61 15.42 5.41 -3.65
CA LEU A 61 14.97 6.07 -2.44
C LEU A 61 15.90 7.25 -2.11
N ALA A 62 15.31 8.42 -1.93
CA ALA A 62 16.07 9.59 -1.47
C ALA A 62 16.49 9.39 0.00
N GLY A 63 17.59 10.02 0.41
CA GLY A 63 18.08 9.96 1.78
C GLY A 63 19.22 8.98 2.04
N GLY A 64 19.83 8.42 0.99
CA GLY A 64 21.02 7.55 1.11
C GLY A 64 20.70 6.24 1.85
N ASP A 65 21.63 5.79 2.69
CA ASP A 65 21.58 4.45 3.31
C ASP A 65 20.55 4.30 4.45
N LEU A 66 20.00 5.39 4.93
CA LEU A 66 19.08 5.36 6.09
C LEU A 66 17.61 5.15 5.72
N PHE A 67 17.22 5.34 4.47
CA PHE A 67 15.85 5.12 3.95
C PHE A 67 14.71 5.58 4.89
N VAL A 68 14.86 6.77 5.45
CA VAL A 68 13.87 7.32 6.38
C VAL A 68 12.60 7.66 5.61
N PRO A 69 11.42 7.15 6.01
CA PRO A 69 10.17 7.52 5.37
C PRO A 69 9.87 9.01 5.59
N THR A 70 9.33 9.65 4.56
CA THR A 70 8.85 11.04 4.65
C THR A 70 7.50 11.15 5.36
N GLU A 71 6.76 10.05 5.39
CA GLU A 71 5.48 9.94 6.07
C GLU A 71 5.33 8.53 6.65
N ALA A 72 4.80 8.44 7.86
CA ALA A 72 4.37 7.20 8.48
C ALA A 72 3.13 7.45 9.33
N PHE A 73 2.10 6.63 9.19
CA PHE A 73 0.92 6.71 10.03
C PHE A 73 0.24 5.35 10.25
N TYR A 74 -0.55 5.23 11.30
CA TYR A 74 -1.34 4.03 11.56
C TYR A 74 -2.58 3.99 10.68
N SER A 75 -2.78 2.89 9.95
CA SER A 75 -3.94 2.70 9.07
C SER A 75 -5.24 2.49 9.82
N GLY A 76 -5.18 1.98 11.04
CA GLY A 76 -6.35 1.52 11.78
C GLY A 76 -6.99 0.25 11.21
N GLN A 77 -6.34 -0.42 10.25
CA GLN A 77 -6.87 -1.58 9.53
C GLN A 77 -5.94 -2.78 9.66
N LYS A 78 -6.51 -3.98 9.52
CA LYS A 78 -5.80 -5.26 9.53
C LYS A 78 -5.65 -5.80 8.11
N ASN A 79 -4.72 -6.73 7.93
CA ASN A 79 -4.56 -7.54 6.72
C ASN A 79 -4.45 -6.71 5.45
N ILE A 80 -3.74 -5.59 5.52
CA ILE A 80 -3.55 -4.72 4.36
C ILE A 80 -2.60 -5.41 3.38
N GLN A 81 -3.04 -5.57 2.15
CA GLN A 81 -2.33 -6.23 1.07
C GLN A 81 -1.95 -5.27 -0.07
N GLY A 82 -2.57 -4.11 -0.12
CA GLY A 82 -2.25 -3.06 -1.07
C GLY A 82 -2.70 -1.69 -0.57
N ALA A 83 -2.01 -0.64 -0.96
CA ALA A 83 -2.40 0.73 -0.67
C ALA A 83 -1.95 1.69 -1.75
N VAL A 84 -2.80 2.64 -2.08
CA VAL A 84 -2.47 3.76 -2.97
C VAL A 84 -3.04 5.06 -2.42
N PRO A 85 -2.29 6.17 -2.49
CA PRO A 85 -2.84 7.48 -2.22
C PRO A 85 -3.80 7.92 -3.32
N ALA A 86 -4.95 8.46 -2.93
CA ALA A 86 -5.92 9.07 -3.84
C ALA A 86 -6.73 10.16 -3.14
N TYR A 87 -6.91 11.31 -3.78
CA TYR A 87 -7.74 12.42 -3.28
C TYR A 87 -7.40 12.85 -1.84
N GLY A 88 -6.10 12.94 -1.51
CA GLY A 88 -5.64 13.29 -0.16
C GLY A 88 -5.93 12.24 0.91
N ARG A 89 -6.22 11.01 0.53
CA ARG A 89 -6.51 9.86 1.39
C ARG A 89 -5.74 8.64 0.92
N TRP A 90 -5.82 7.57 1.71
CA TRP A 90 -5.35 6.25 1.32
C TRP A 90 -6.51 5.35 0.93
N LEU A 91 -6.38 4.64 -0.18
CA LEU A 91 -7.20 3.49 -0.51
C LEU A 91 -6.40 2.24 -0.18
N LEU A 92 -6.96 1.37 0.65
CA LEU A 92 -6.31 0.17 1.18
C LEU A 92 -7.13 -1.05 0.81
N SER A 93 -6.51 -2.05 0.17
CA SER A 93 -7.13 -3.37 0.06
C SER A 93 -6.79 -4.20 1.29
N SER A 94 -7.75 -4.93 1.78
CA SER A 94 -7.61 -5.82 2.92
C SER A 94 -8.21 -7.18 2.59
N SER A 95 -7.40 -8.23 2.69
CA SER A 95 -7.89 -9.60 2.59
C SER A 95 -8.58 -10.01 3.88
N ALA A 96 -9.70 -10.73 3.74
CA ALA A 96 -10.31 -11.37 4.90
C ALA A 96 -9.49 -12.60 5.30
N PRO A 97 -9.36 -12.90 6.61
CA PRO A 97 -8.82 -14.17 7.04
C PRO A 97 -9.62 -15.33 6.43
N ALA A 98 -8.93 -16.35 5.94
CA ALA A 98 -9.53 -17.61 5.47
C ALA A 98 -10.54 -17.50 4.30
N GLY A 99 -10.32 -16.60 3.34
CA GLY A 99 -11.06 -16.62 2.07
C GLY A 99 -12.44 -15.97 2.10
N GLY A 100 -12.69 -15.07 3.02
CA GLY A 100 -13.90 -14.24 3.02
C GLY A 100 -13.82 -13.08 2.03
N ALA A 101 -14.91 -12.33 1.89
CA ALA A 101 -14.96 -11.13 1.07
C ALA A 101 -13.95 -10.10 1.57
N GLY A 102 -13.16 -9.57 0.64
CA GLY A 102 -12.22 -8.50 0.91
C GLY A 102 -12.91 -7.13 1.06
N ALA A 103 -12.16 -6.18 1.55
CA ALA A 103 -12.62 -4.80 1.71
C ALA A 103 -11.66 -3.80 1.08
N LEU A 104 -12.21 -2.73 0.58
CA LEU A 104 -11.49 -1.51 0.25
C LEU A 104 -11.80 -0.47 1.32
N TYR A 105 -10.78 -0.04 2.04
CA TYR A 105 -10.89 1.03 3.01
C TYR A 105 -10.43 2.35 2.39
N ARG A 106 -11.15 3.41 2.69
CA ARG A 106 -10.72 4.78 2.43
C ARG A 106 -10.36 5.42 3.76
N VAL A 107 -9.08 5.73 3.95
CA VAL A 107 -8.53 6.15 5.23
C VAL A 107 -7.83 7.49 5.11
N ALA A 108 -8.08 8.37 6.07
CA ALA A 108 -7.31 9.59 6.32
C ALA A 108 -7.20 9.79 7.83
N ALA A 109 -6.45 10.79 8.28
CA ALA A 109 -6.37 11.12 9.69
C ALA A 109 -7.78 11.35 10.30
N GLY A 110 -8.14 10.54 11.29
CA GLY A 110 -9.42 10.62 11.98
C GLY A 110 -10.65 10.15 11.16
N PHE A 111 -10.45 9.51 10.00
CA PHE A 111 -11.54 9.06 9.15
C PHE A 111 -11.25 7.68 8.54
N SER A 112 -12.25 6.81 8.55
CA SER A 112 -12.24 5.55 7.79
C SER A 112 -13.62 5.24 7.25
N SER A 113 -13.71 4.78 6.02
CA SER A 113 -14.93 4.20 5.45
C SER A 113 -14.60 2.89 4.74
N THR A 114 -15.56 1.98 4.68
CA THR A 114 -15.39 0.64 4.11
C THR A 114 -16.28 0.50 2.88
N HIS A 115 -15.72 -0.09 1.84
CA HIS A 115 -16.43 -0.44 0.61
C HIS A 115 -16.23 -1.93 0.33
N ALA A 116 -17.25 -2.57 -0.23
CA ALA A 116 -17.12 -3.94 -0.73
C ALA A 116 -16.09 -3.98 -1.86
N TRP A 117 -15.24 -5.00 -1.83
CA TRP A 117 -14.21 -5.23 -2.84
C TRP A 117 -14.24 -6.67 -3.31
N SER A 118 -13.27 -7.10 -4.11
CA SER A 118 -13.17 -8.49 -4.55
C SER A 118 -12.80 -9.44 -3.41
N ASP A 119 -13.00 -10.73 -3.62
CA ASP A 119 -12.51 -11.75 -2.69
C ASP A 119 -10.99 -11.79 -2.69
N SER A 120 -10.40 -11.95 -1.50
CA SER A 120 -8.94 -12.00 -1.31
C SER A 120 -8.17 -10.94 -2.13
N PRO A 121 -8.47 -9.67 -1.93
CA PRO A 121 -7.78 -8.60 -2.68
C PRO A 121 -6.33 -8.49 -2.23
N GLU A 122 -5.44 -8.47 -3.20
CA GLU A 122 -4.02 -8.24 -3.01
C GLU A 122 -3.66 -6.79 -3.37
N ASP A 123 -2.66 -6.58 -4.18
CA ASP A 123 -2.09 -5.27 -4.46
C ASP A 123 -3.06 -4.28 -5.13
N LEU A 124 -2.76 -3.00 -5.01
CA LEU A 124 -3.49 -1.89 -5.64
C LEU A 124 -2.54 -0.98 -6.40
N THR A 125 -2.99 -0.51 -7.56
CA THR A 125 -2.31 0.57 -8.29
C THR A 125 -3.33 1.48 -8.96
N ILE A 126 -2.95 2.74 -9.24
CA ILE A 126 -3.78 3.68 -10.00
C ILE A 126 -3.11 3.97 -11.33
N ASP A 127 -3.86 3.78 -12.41
CA ASP A 127 -3.52 4.38 -13.69
C ASP A 127 -3.97 5.85 -13.67
N VAL A 128 -3.00 6.75 -13.58
CA VAL A 128 -3.28 8.19 -13.49
C VAL A 128 -3.84 8.77 -14.81
N ALA A 129 -3.61 8.10 -15.95
CA ALA A 129 -4.10 8.55 -17.24
C ALA A 129 -5.59 8.26 -17.42
N THR A 130 -6.06 7.11 -16.95
CA THR A 130 -7.47 6.69 -17.05
C THR A 130 -8.27 6.95 -15.78
N GLY A 131 -7.62 7.13 -14.64
CA GLY A 131 -8.25 7.24 -13.33
C GLY A 131 -8.81 5.90 -12.82
N GLU A 132 -8.29 4.79 -13.34
CA GLU A 132 -8.68 3.46 -12.90
C GLU A 132 -7.85 3.00 -11.70
N LEU A 133 -8.52 2.48 -10.70
CA LEU A 133 -7.93 1.73 -9.61
C LEU A 133 -7.90 0.25 -10.01
N TRP A 134 -6.71 -0.29 -10.14
CA TRP A 134 -6.47 -1.69 -10.47
C TRP A 134 -6.16 -2.48 -9.21
N GLY A 135 -6.63 -3.71 -9.18
CA GLY A 135 -6.35 -4.65 -8.09
C GLY A 135 -6.25 -6.07 -8.61
N LEU A 136 -5.67 -6.93 -7.76
CA LEU A 136 -5.49 -8.35 -8.01
C LEU A 136 -6.29 -9.14 -6.99
N SER A 137 -6.95 -10.23 -7.41
CA SER A 137 -7.56 -11.22 -6.54
C SER A 137 -6.71 -12.48 -6.50
N GLU A 138 -6.43 -12.99 -5.30
CA GLU A 138 -5.78 -14.29 -5.08
C GLU A 138 -6.75 -15.41 -4.65
N ALA A 139 -8.06 -15.17 -4.71
CA ALA A 139 -9.05 -16.17 -4.35
C ALA A 139 -8.80 -17.50 -5.10
N ALA A 140 -8.81 -18.60 -4.38
CA ALA A 140 -8.57 -19.92 -4.95
C ALA A 140 -9.59 -20.21 -6.07
N GLY A 141 -9.11 -20.52 -7.26
CA GLY A 141 -9.94 -20.78 -8.45
C GLY A 141 -10.52 -19.53 -9.13
N ALA A 142 -10.24 -18.33 -8.61
CA ALA A 142 -10.77 -17.07 -9.13
C ALA A 142 -9.71 -15.94 -9.11
N ARG A 143 -8.48 -16.26 -9.54
CA ARG A 143 -7.41 -15.28 -9.65
C ARG A 143 -7.60 -14.44 -10.90
N PHE A 144 -7.78 -13.15 -10.73
CA PHE A 144 -7.97 -12.20 -11.84
C PHE A 144 -7.50 -10.80 -11.48
N VAL A 145 -7.22 -10.02 -12.50
CA VAL A 145 -7.00 -8.58 -12.40
C VAL A 145 -8.31 -7.87 -12.72
N TYR A 146 -8.62 -6.83 -11.99
CA TYR A 146 -9.86 -6.06 -12.16
C TYR A 146 -9.58 -4.58 -11.98
N SER A 147 -10.45 -3.73 -12.53
CA SER A 147 -10.36 -2.28 -12.35
C SER A 147 -11.72 -1.67 -12.03
N LYS A 148 -11.68 -0.51 -11.38
CA LYS A 148 -12.82 0.38 -11.17
C LYS A 148 -12.35 1.84 -11.22
N LEU A 149 -13.22 2.74 -11.63
CA LEU A 149 -12.91 4.17 -11.59
C LEU A 149 -12.68 4.60 -10.14
N VAL A 150 -11.51 5.19 -9.87
CA VAL A 150 -11.15 5.67 -8.53
C VAL A 150 -12.08 6.77 -8.02
N SER A 151 -12.76 7.48 -8.94
CA SER A 151 -13.77 8.50 -8.60
C SER A 151 -14.98 7.95 -7.84
N ALA A 152 -15.25 6.65 -7.92
CA ALA A 152 -16.29 5.98 -7.13
C ALA A 152 -15.97 5.96 -5.62
N TYR A 153 -14.73 6.30 -5.24
CA TYR A 153 -14.23 6.28 -3.86
C TYR A 153 -13.79 7.66 -3.36
N LYS A 154 -14.33 8.74 -3.94
CA LYS A 154 -14.10 10.12 -3.49
C LYS A 154 -14.68 10.40 -2.11
#